data_2933f463af6d1733eeef17912478e222
#
_entry.id   2933f463af6d1733eeef17912478e222
#
_cell.length_a   1.000
_cell.length_b   1.000
_cell.length_c   1.000
_cell.angle_alpha   90.00
_cell.angle_beta   90.00
_cell.angle_gamma   90.00
#
_symmetry.space_group_name_H-M   'P 1'
#
loop_
_entity.id
_entity.type
_entity.pdbx_description
1 polymer ?
#
loop_
_entity_poly.entity_id
_entity_poly.type
_entity_poly.pdbx_seq_one_letter_code
_entity_poly.pdbx_strand_id
1 'polypeptide(L)'
;SQFLPFAGVYETYMIPNSNADIEVRLDELLQSIKSVYASTYHQKTKDYVKATTYGLEEEKMSVVIQRLVGSQKEQRFYPDFAGVAKSFNFYPVAPQKSTDGIALVALGLGKTVVEGGNAIRFCPRYPKHMMQFFSTKETLKNAQQNFFALDLNGKLDHHPDSIEDPLVKSYKLEEAEKDGTLSSVG
;
A
#
# COMPACT_ATOMS: atom_id res chain seq x y z
N SER A 1 9.50 15.65 -9.15
CA SER A 1 10.41 16.66 -8.57
C SER A 1 11.57 15.95 -7.86
N GLN A 2 12.81 16.40 -8.12
CA GLN A 2 14.00 15.84 -7.44
C GLN A 2 14.15 16.35 -6.00
N PHE A 3 13.39 17.36 -5.61
CA PHE A 3 13.59 18.10 -4.37
C PHE A 3 12.41 18.05 -3.40
N LEU A 4 11.20 17.68 -3.85
CA LEU A 4 10.03 17.61 -2.99
C LEU A 4 9.31 16.28 -3.17
N PRO A 5 9.01 15.56 -2.06
CA PRO A 5 8.27 14.29 -2.13
C PRO A 5 6.78 14.59 -2.35
N PHE A 6 6.23 14.17 -3.49
CA PHE A 6 4.80 14.23 -3.78
C PHE A 6 4.06 12.94 -3.44
N ALA A 7 4.70 12.02 -2.72
CA ALA A 7 4.07 10.76 -2.32
C ALA A 7 2.84 11.01 -1.43
N GLY A 8 1.70 10.44 -1.80
CA GLY A 8 0.44 10.58 -1.08
C GLY A 8 -0.27 11.93 -1.25
N VAL A 9 0.22 12.81 -2.16
CA VAL A 9 -0.44 14.08 -2.50
C VAL A 9 -1.52 13.86 -3.54
N TYR A 10 -1.25 13.03 -4.55
CA TYR A 10 -2.19 12.67 -5.61
C TYR A 10 -2.90 11.37 -5.29
N GLU A 11 -4.09 11.21 -5.86
CA GLU A 11 -4.89 9.99 -5.70
C GLU A 11 -4.25 8.79 -6.40
N THR A 12 -4.55 7.61 -5.87
CA THR A 12 -4.15 6.32 -6.42
C THR A 12 -5.37 5.41 -6.43
N TYR A 13 -5.64 4.78 -7.57
CA TYR A 13 -6.76 3.84 -7.72
C TYR A 13 -6.25 2.45 -8.04
N MET A 14 -6.75 1.45 -7.33
CA MET A 14 -6.55 0.03 -7.65
C MET A 14 -7.83 -0.51 -8.26
N ILE A 15 -7.78 -0.94 -9.52
CA ILE A 15 -8.96 -1.43 -10.26
C ILE A 15 -8.84 -2.93 -10.53
N PRO A 16 -9.96 -3.68 -10.45
CA PRO A 16 -9.94 -5.14 -10.60
C PRO A 16 -9.45 -5.62 -11.96
N ASN A 17 -9.78 -4.89 -13.04
CA ASN A 17 -9.53 -5.31 -14.43
C ASN A 17 -10.03 -6.74 -14.72
N SER A 18 -11.15 -7.14 -14.13
CA SER A 18 -11.68 -8.50 -14.13
C SER A 18 -12.92 -8.67 -15.02
N ASN A 19 -13.50 -7.59 -15.54
CA ASN A 19 -14.67 -7.67 -16.41
C ASN A 19 -14.34 -8.44 -17.69
N ALA A 20 -15.26 -9.30 -18.16
CA ALA A 20 -15.10 -10.03 -19.40
C ALA A 20 -15.08 -9.11 -20.63
N ASP A 21 -15.83 -8.00 -20.58
CA ASP A 21 -15.89 -6.99 -21.63
C ASP A 21 -14.69 -6.06 -21.54
N ILE A 22 -13.91 -5.98 -22.60
CA ILE A 22 -12.72 -5.12 -22.69
C ILE A 22 -13.07 -3.64 -22.70
N GLU A 23 -14.23 -3.27 -23.28
CA GLU A 23 -14.66 -1.87 -23.34
C GLU A 23 -14.99 -1.35 -21.94
N VAL A 24 -15.62 -2.18 -21.10
CA VAL A 24 -15.87 -1.85 -19.69
C VAL A 24 -14.56 -1.64 -18.94
N ARG A 25 -13.57 -2.55 -19.10
CA ARG A 25 -12.26 -2.41 -18.46
C ARG A 25 -11.51 -1.17 -18.93
N LEU A 26 -11.63 -0.84 -20.22
CA LEU A 26 -11.02 0.35 -20.78
C LEU A 26 -11.66 1.62 -20.20
N ASP A 27 -12.98 1.66 -20.09
CA ASP A 27 -13.69 2.80 -19.51
C ASP A 27 -13.31 3.00 -18.03
N GLU A 28 -13.28 1.93 -17.22
CA GLU A 28 -12.83 1.97 -15.83
C GLU A 28 -11.39 2.53 -15.70
N LEU A 29 -10.48 2.09 -16.58
CA LEU A 29 -9.11 2.61 -16.61
C LEU A 29 -9.07 4.09 -16.98
N LEU A 30 -9.81 4.51 -18.00
CA LEU A 30 -9.86 5.89 -18.45
C LEU A 30 -10.46 6.81 -17.39
N GLN A 31 -11.52 6.36 -16.68
CA GLN A 31 -12.10 7.11 -15.57
C GLN A 31 -11.09 7.26 -14.43
N SER A 32 -10.38 6.19 -14.07
CA SER A 32 -9.33 6.24 -13.04
C SER A 32 -8.20 7.21 -13.41
N ILE A 33 -7.73 7.18 -14.66
CA ILE A 33 -6.71 8.13 -15.14
C ILE A 33 -7.20 9.59 -15.03
N LYS A 34 -8.45 9.85 -15.45
CA LYS A 34 -9.05 11.19 -15.33
C LYS A 34 -9.13 11.64 -13.87
N SER A 35 -9.51 10.75 -12.97
CA SER A 35 -9.61 11.04 -11.53
C SER A 35 -8.24 11.32 -10.92
N VAL A 36 -7.19 10.58 -11.31
CA VAL A 36 -5.81 10.86 -10.87
C VAL A 36 -5.38 12.26 -11.35
N TYR A 37 -5.65 12.64 -12.61
CA TYR A 37 -5.35 14.00 -13.08
C TYR A 37 -6.19 15.06 -12.34
N ALA A 38 -7.47 14.79 -12.09
CA ALA A 38 -8.35 15.71 -11.37
C ALA A 38 -7.87 15.95 -9.92
N SER A 39 -7.22 14.95 -9.29
CA SER A 39 -6.69 15.07 -7.94
C SER A 39 -5.63 16.16 -7.77
N THR A 40 -5.00 16.61 -8.87
CA THR A 40 -4.11 17.79 -8.89
C THR A 40 -4.83 19.05 -8.39
N TYR A 41 -6.13 19.13 -8.59
CA TYR A 41 -6.96 20.28 -8.22
C TYR A 41 -7.71 20.11 -6.89
N HIS A 42 -7.51 18.99 -6.19
CA HIS A 42 -8.12 18.76 -4.89
C HIS A 42 -7.53 19.71 -3.83
N GLN A 43 -8.32 20.01 -2.80
CA GLN A 43 -7.91 20.97 -1.76
C GLN A 43 -6.61 20.56 -1.08
N LYS A 44 -6.46 19.26 -0.75
CA LYS A 44 -5.25 18.69 -0.16
C LYS A 44 -4.00 18.98 -1.00
N THR A 45 -4.09 18.78 -2.33
CA THR A 45 -3.00 19.07 -3.26
C THR A 45 -2.69 20.56 -3.32
N LYS A 46 -3.72 21.41 -3.40
CA LYS A 46 -3.56 22.87 -3.39
C LYS A 46 -2.87 23.36 -2.10
N ASP A 47 -3.26 22.82 -0.95
CA ASP A 47 -2.68 23.22 0.33
C ASP A 47 -1.22 22.75 0.45
N TYR A 48 -0.90 21.56 -0.06
CA TYR A 48 0.47 21.08 -0.15
C TYR A 48 1.33 21.97 -1.04
N VAL A 49 0.86 22.29 -2.25
CA VAL A 49 1.60 23.13 -3.21
C VAL A 49 1.79 24.55 -2.65
N LYS A 50 0.78 25.13 -1.98
CA LYS A 50 0.91 26.43 -1.32
C LYS A 50 1.98 26.46 -0.23
N ALA A 51 2.25 25.33 0.43
CA ALA A 51 3.31 25.21 1.44
C ALA A 51 4.70 25.07 0.81
N THR A 52 4.78 24.96 -0.53
CA THR A 52 6.02 24.88 -1.28
C THR A 52 6.29 26.19 -2.02
N THR A 53 7.50 26.33 -2.56
CA THR A 53 7.87 27.51 -3.40
C THR A 53 7.40 27.38 -4.85
N TYR A 54 6.72 26.27 -5.22
CA TYR A 54 6.24 26.02 -6.58
C TYR A 54 4.80 26.48 -6.76
N GLY A 55 4.49 27.04 -7.93
CA GLY A 55 3.11 27.33 -8.35
C GLY A 55 2.43 26.09 -8.94
N LEU A 56 1.12 26.00 -8.77
CA LEU A 56 0.29 24.95 -9.40
C LEU A 56 0.44 24.88 -10.92
N GLU A 57 0.76 26.01 -11.54
CA GLU A 57 0.94 26.15 -13.00
C GLU A 57 2.23 25.50 -13.50
N GLU A 58 3.21 25.29 -12.60
CA GLU A 58 4.48 24.65 -12.90
C GLU A 58 4.44 23.12 -12.71
N GLU A 59 3.36 22.61 -12.11
CA GLU A 59 3.23 21.18 -11.80
C GLU A 59 2.92 20.38 -13.07
N LYS A 60 3.87 19.53 -13.45
CA LYS A 60 3.72 18.59 -14.56
C LYS A 60 3.61 17.18 -14.01
N MET A 61 2.39 16.71 -13.86
CA MET A 61 2.11 15.36 -13.39
C MET A 61 2.04 14.36 -14.56
N SER A 62 2.56 13.17 -14.35
CA SER A 62 2.34 12.02 -15.22
C SER A 62 1.68 10.89 -14.42
N VAL A 63 0.83 10.12 -15.08
CA VAL A 63 0.16 8.95 -14.48
C VAL A 63 0.98 7.71 -14.75
N VAL A 64 1.26 6.94 -13.71
CA VAL A 64 1.93 5.63 -13.80
C VAL A 64 0.87 4.55 -13.67
N ILE A 65 0.79 3.67 -14.67
CA ILE A 65 -0.09 2.50 -14.66
C ILE A 65 0.75 1.28 -14.41
N GLN A 66 0.46 0.54 -13.34
CA GLN A 66 1.20 -0.65 -12.96
C GLN A 66 0.27 -1.85 -12.78
N ARG A 67 0.72 -3.01 -13.23
CA ARG A 67 0.04 -4.26 -12.89
C ARG A 67 0.23 -4.55 -11.41
N LEU A 68 -0.89 -4.74 -10.70
CA LEU A 68 -0.87 -5.17 -9.31
C LEU A 68 -0.35 -6.61 -9.22
N VAL A 69 0.62 -6.84 -8.34
CA VAL A 69 1.15 -8.17 -8.04
C VAL A 69 0.26 -8.83 -7.00
N GLY A 70 -0.05 -10.11 -7.19
CA GLY A 70 -0.89 -10.87 -6.29
C GLY A 70 -1.59 -12.02 -6.99
N SER A 71 -2.50 -12.65 -6.29
CA SER A 71 -3.37 -13.70 -6.79
C SER A 71 -4.82 -13.46 -6.37
N GLN A 72 -5.73 -13.96 -7.19
CA GLN A 72 -7.14 -13.95 -6.86
C GLN A 72 -7.45 -15.04 -5.85
N LYS A 73 -8.12 -14.67 -4.77
CA LYS A 73 -8.64 -15.53 -3.72
C LYS A 73 -10.14 -15.24 -3.59
N GLU A 74 -10.97 -16.08 -4.17
CA GLU A 74 -12.42 -15.84 -4.27
C GLU A 74 -12.76 -14.45 -4.85
N GLN A 75 -13.28 -13.56 -4.02
CA GLN A 75 -13.67 -12.19 -4.38
C GLN A 75 -12.61 -11.13 -4.03
N ARG A 76 -11.42 -11.55 -3.64
CA ARG A 76 -10.31 -10.71 -3.22
C ARG A 76 -9.10 -10.91 -4.12
N PHE A 77 -8.33 -9.85 -4.32
CA PHE A 77 -7.02 -9.93 -4.99
C PHE A 77 -5.97 -9.27 -4.11
N TYR A 78 -4.93 -10.01 -3.77
CA TYR A 78 -3.83 -9.51 -2.95
C TYR A 78 -2.57 -10.38 -3.10
N PRO A 79 -1.37 -9.83 -2.83
CA PRO A 79 -0.13 -10.60 -2.73
C PRO A 79 -0.06 -11.33 -1.38
N ASP A 80 0.66 -12.43 -1.32
CA ASP A 80 0.89 -13.15 -0.06
C ASP A 80 1.56 -12.23 0.98
N PHE A 81 2.45 -11.35 0.53
CA PHE A 81 3.01 -10.29 1.35
C PHE A 81 3.41 -9.06 0.52
N ALA A 82 3.46 -7.92 1.17
CA ALA A 82 4.03 -6.68 0.64
C ALA A 82 5.00 -6.08 1.65
N GLY A 83 5.98 -5.32 1.18
CA GLY A 83 6.97 -4.78 2.08
C GLY A 83 7.77 -3.62 1.52
N VAL A 84 8.53 -2.99 2.41
CA VAL A 84 9.51 -1.95 2.10
C VAL A 84 10.85 -2.34 2.70
N ALA A 85 11.90 -2.28 1.89
CA ALA A 85 13.27 -2.46 2.33
C ALA A 85 14.06 -1.15 2.16
N LYS A 86 14.89 -0.83 3.16
CA LYS A 86 15.81 0.32 3.15
C LYS A 86 17.21 -0.18 3.39
N SER A 87 18.18 0.33 2.63
CA SER A 87 19.60 -0.02 2.78
C SER A 87 20.24 0.54 4.04
N PHE A 88 19.59 1.46 4.73
CA PHE A 88 20.08 2.10 5.94
C PHE A 88 19.05 2.01 7.06
N ASN A 89 19.49 1.53 8.25
CA ASN A 89 18.71 1.50 9.48
C ASN A 89 19.19 2.63 10.40
N PHE A 90 18.31 3.61 10.65
CA PHE A 90 18.64 4.77 11.52
C PHE A 90 18.72 4.40 13.01
N TYR A 91 18.11 3.28 13.42
CA TYR A 91 18.01 2.84 14.81
C TYR A 91 18.39 1.36 14.92
N PRO A 92 19.67 1.00 14.64
CA PRO A 92 20.12 -0.38 14.76
C PRO A 92 20.19 -0.78 16.24
N VAL A 93 19.83 -2.04 16.51
CA VAL A 93 20.01 -2.66 17.85
C VAL A 93 21.06 -3.75 17.73
N ALA A 94 22.03 -3.75 18.65
CA ALA A 94 23.09 -4.73 18.63
C ALA A 94 22.57 -6.16 18.47
N PRO A 95 23.16 -7.00 17.59
CA PRO A 95 24.42 -6.84 16.87
C PRO A 95 24.34 -6.10 15.51
N GLN A 96 23.20 -5.55 15.15
CA GLN A 96 22.94 -4.88 13.86
C GLN A 96 23.75 -3.58 13.71
N LYS A 97 24.13 -3.27 12.48
CA LYS A 97 24.71 -1.98 12.10
C LYS A 97 23.75 -1.21 11.19
N SER A 98 23.90 0.11 11.14
CA SER A 98 23.07 0.94 10.26
C SER A 98 23.11 0.52 8.79
N THR A 99 24.25 0.02 8.31
CA THR A 99 24.47 -0.44 6.94
C THR A 99 23.88 -1.82 6.64
N ASP A 100 23.38 -2.54 7.64
CA ASP A 100 22.75 -3.85 7.44
C ASP A 100 21.31 -3.73 6.87
N GLY A 101 20.79 -2.50 6.83
CA GLY A 101 19.46 -2.21 6.31
C GLY A 101 18.33 -2.63 7.24
N ILE A 102 17.13 -2.44 6.76
CA ILE A 102 15.90 -2.80 7.47
C ILE A 102 14.78 -3.14 6.47
N ALA A 103 13.97 -4.12 6.78
CA ALA A 103 12.78 -4.48 6.03
C ALA A 103 11.54 -4.45 6.93
N LEU A 104 10.42 -4.01 6.35
CA LEU A 104 9.08 -4.09 6.93
C LEU A 104 8.24 -4.92 5.96
N VAL A 105 7.52 -5.91 6.48
CA VAL A 105 6.70 -6.82 5.69
C VAL A 105 5.35 -7.03 6.38
N ALA A 106 4.29 -7.08 5.60
CA ALA A 106 2.95 -7.39 6.07
C ALA A 106 2.21 -8.26 5.03
N LEU A 107 1.27 -9.06 5.47
CA LEU A 107 0.38 -9.83 4.61
C LEU A 107 -0.58 -8.89 3.88
N GLY A 108 -0.87 -9.21 2.62
CA GLY A 108 -1.79 -8.45 1.77
C GLY A 108 -1.15 -7.25 1.09
N LEU A 109 -1.97 -6.30 0.68
CA LEU A 109 -1.52 -5.08 -0.01
C LEU A 109 -0.68 -4.18 0.89
N GLY A 110 0.22 -3.41 0.29
CA GLY A 110 1.22 -2.60 0.96
C GLY A 110 0.71 -1.47 1.87
N LYS A 111 -0.61 -1.24 1.93
CA LYS A 111 -1.23 -0.19 2.75
C LYS A 111 -0.80 -0.31 4.23
N THR A 112 -0.80 -1.53 4.81
CA THR A 112 -0.35 -1.78 6.18
C THR A 112 1.08 -1.27 6.44
N VAL A 113 1.99 -1.45 5.48
CA VAL A 113 3.40 -1.06 5.61
C VAL A 113 3.58 0.46 5.47
N VAL A 114 2.79 1.09 4.59
CA VAL A 114 2.90 2.52 4.27
C VAL A 114 2.24 3.38 5.35
N GLU A 115 1.08 2.98 5.85
CA GLU A 115 0.29 3.74 6.82
C GLU A 115 0.67 3.47 8.29
N GLY A 116 1.67 2.61 8.53
CA GLY A 116 2.21 2.38 9.87
C GLY A 116 1.41 1.37 10.70
N GLY A 117 0.80 0.37 10.06
CA GLY A 117 0.15 -0.77 10.73
C GLY A 117 1.15 -1.76 11.35
N ASN A 118 0.62 -2.87 11.90
CA ASN A 118 1.41 -3.92 12.54
C ASN A 118 2.16 -4.76 11.49
N ALA A 119 3.18 -4.18 10.87
CA ALA A 119 4.10 -4.86 9.96
C ALA A 119 5.25 -5.50 10.72
N ILE A 120 5.72 -6.64 10.24
CA ILE A 120 6.94 -7.28 10.78
C ILE A 120 8.14 -6.45 10.36
N ARG A 121 8.93 -6.03 11.33
CA ARG A 121 10.17 -5.27 11.12
C ARG A 121 11.37 -6.12 11.46
N PHE A 122 12.28 -6.31 10.53
CA PHE A 122 13.50 -7.10 10.76
C PHE A 122 14.71 -6.56 9.98
N CYS A 123 15.89 -6.91 10.46
CA CYS A 123 17.14 -6.69 9.73
C CYS A 123 17.40 -7.88 8.81
N PRO A 124 17.56 -7.68 7.46
CA PRO A 124 17.80 -8.79 6.53
C PRO A 124 19.01 -9.66 6.88
N ARG A 125 20.04 -9.05 7.48
CA ARG A 125 21.23 -9.78 7.94
C ARG A 125 20.99 -10.66 9.18
N TYR A 126 20.03 -10.27 10.01
CA TYR A 126 19.69 -10.95 11.26
C TYR A 126 18.18 -11.21 11.36
N PRO A 127 17.58 -12.01 10.45
CA PRO A 127 16.11 -12.11 10.32
C PRO A 127 15.43 -12.69 11.56
N LYS A 128 16.15 -13.51 12.34
CA LYS A 128 15.63 -14.11 13.59
C LYS A 128 15.70 -13.17 14.79
N HIS A 129 16.39 -12.02 14.68
CA HIS A 129 16.53 -11.06 15.77
C HIS A 129 15.48 -9.97 15.67
N MET A 130 14.24 -10.32 16.01
CA MET A 130 13.08 -9.43 15.93
C MET A 130 12.67 -8.94 17.30
N MET A 131 12.91 -7.66 17.59
CA MET A 131 12.59 -7.00 18.86
C MET A 131 11.08 -6.95 19.17
N GLN A 132 10.22 -7.07 18.16
CA GLN A 132 8.77 -6.97 18.30
C GLN A 132 8.13 -8.19 18.99
N PHE A 133 8.86 -9.31 19.13
CA PHE A 133 8.32 -10.60 19.55
C PHE A 133 9.04 -11.23 20.73
N PHE A 134 9.56 -10.41 21.65
CA PHE A 134 10.29 -10.91 22.83
C PHE A 134 9.40 -11.61 23.87
N SER A 135 8.11 -11.32 23.92
CA SER A 135 7.19 -11.96 24.84
C SER A 135 5.86 -12.29 24.14
N THR A 136 5.14 -13.27 24.66
CA THR A 136 3.81 -13.63 24.16
C THR A 136 2.87 -12.44 24.13
N LYS A 137 2.93 -11.55 25.13
CA LYS A 137 2.11 -10.35 25.22
C LYS A 137 2.46 -9.36 24.10
N GLU A 138 3.74 -9.16 23.82
CA GLU A 138 4.19 -8.29 22.73
C GLU A 138 3.88 -8.88 21.36
N THR A 139 4.03 -10.19 21.20
CA THR A 139 3.64 -10.91 19.99
C THR A 139 2.16 -10.67 19.67
N LEU A 140 1.28 -10.88 20.65
CA LEU A 140 -0.17 -10.64 20.46
C LEU A 140 -0.51 -9.19 20.17
N LYS A 141 0.21 -8.24 20.78
CA LYS A 141 0.01 -6.81 20.56
C LYS A 141 0.50 -6.35 19.19
N ASN A 142 1.64 -6.87 18.75
CA ASN A 142 2.35 -6.42 17.54
C ASN A 142 2.03 -7.29 16.32
N ALA A 143 1.34 -8.43 16.50
CA ALA A 143 0.89 -9.26 15.40
C ALA A 143 -0.10 -8.49 14.51
N GLN A 144 0.02 -8.67 13.22
CA GLN A 144 -0.97 -8.17 12.27
C GLN A 144 -2.32 -8.82 12.56
N GLN A 145 -3.38 -8.04 12.63
CA GLN A 145 -4.76 -8.51 12.89
C GLN A 145 -5.60 -8.51 11.62
N ASN A 146 -5.35 -7.55 10.75
CA ASN A 146 -6.07 -7.34 9.51
C ASN A 146 -5.09 -7.16 8.36
N PHE A 147 -5.55 -7.44 7.15
CA PHE A 147 -4.81 -7.16 5.93
C PHE A 147 -5.69 -6.44 4.91
N PHE A 148 -5.07 -5.77 3.96
CA PHE A 148 -5.76 -5.09 2.88
C PHE A 148 -5.74 -5.93 1.61
N ALA A 149 -6.89 -6.00 0.93
CA ALA A 149 -7.05 -6.65 -0.36
C ALA A 149 -7.96 -5.82 -1.26
N LEU A 150 -7.81 -5.98 -2.56
CA LEU A 150 -8.69 -5.41 -3.57
C LEU A 150 -9.97 -6.25 -3.63
N ASP A 151 -11.12 -5.61 -3.45
CA ASP A 151 -12.45 -6.23 -3.61
C ASP A 151 -12.81 -6.26 -5.10
N LEU A 152 -12.94 -7.47 -5.63
CA LEU A 152 -13.25 -7.68 -7.05
C LEU A 152 -14.73 -7.49 -7.41
N ASN A 153 -15.60 -7.42 -6.42
CA ASN A 153 -17.05 -7.18 -6.60
C ASN A 153 -17.44 -5.71 -6.35
N GLY A 154 -16.52 -4.92 -5.86
CA GLY A 154 -16.76 -3.51 -5.62
C GLY A 154 -17.00 -2.75 -6.92
N LYS A 155 -17.76 -1.66 -6.83
CA LYS A 155 -17.90 -0.70 -7.92
C LYS A 155 -16.97 0.47 -7.66
N LEU A 156 -16.30 0.90 -8.71
CA LEU A 156 -15.52 2.14 -8.67
C LEU A 156 -16.44 3.31 -8.41
N ASP A 157 -16.18 4.03 -7.35
CA ASP A 157 -16.80 5.31 -7.05
C ASP A 157 -15.69 6.36 -7.03
N HIS A 158 -15.69 7.20 -8.04
CA HIS A 158 -14.71 8.27 -8.20
C HIS A 158 -15.21 9.55 -7.49
N HIS A 159 -15.66 9.43 -6.25
CA HIS A 159 -16.11 10.61 -5.50
C HIS A 159 -14.92 11.52 -5.19
N PRO A 160 -14.96 12.80 -5.57
CA PRO A 160 -13.82 13.72 -5.45
C PRO A 160 -13.35 13.99 -4.01
N ASP A 161 -14.17 13.67 -3.02
CA ASP A 161 -13.84 13.84 -1.59
C ASP A 161 -13.47 12.52 -0.90
N SER A 162 -13.38 11.40 -1.63
CA SER A 162 -12.98 10.12 -1.08
C SER A 162 -11.47 10.10 -0.85
N ILE A 163 -11.06 10.02 0.41
CA ILE A 163 -9.64 9.95 0.81
C ILE A 163 -9.07 8.55 0.61
N GLU A 164 -9.92 7.54 0.53
CA GLU A 164 -9.53 6.14 0.44
C GLU A 164 -9.97 5.52 -0.90
N ASP A 165 -9.15 4.60 -1.42
CA ASP A 165 -9.53 3.78 -2.57
C ASP A 165 -10.74 2.92 -2.19
N PRO A 166 -11.91 3.11 -2.84
CA PRO A 166 -13.16 2.46 -2.45
C PRO A 166 -13.13 0.94 -2.61
N LEU A 167 -12.18 0.43 -3.39
CA LEU A 167 -12.04 -1.01 -3.66
C LEU A 167 -11.01 -1.69 -2.77
N VAL A 168 -10.15 -0.95 -2.07
CA VAL A 168 -9.18 -1.52 -1.14
C VAL A 168 -9.82 -1.64 0.24
N LYS A 169 -10.14 -2.86 0.64
CA LYS A 169 -10.83 -3.14 1.91
C LYS A 169 -9.94 -3.87 2.90
N SER A 170 -10.23 -3.65 4.19
CA SER A 170 -9.60 -4.35 5.30
C SER A 170 -10.34 -5.64 5.62
N TYR A 171 -9.61 -6.74 5.70
CA TYR A 171 -10.11 -8.07 6.05
C TYR A 171 -9.35 -8.61 7.27
N LYS A 172 -10.01 -9.46 8.06
CA LYS A 172 -9.36 -10.16 9.18
C LYS A 172 -8.46 -11.29 8.68
N LEU A 173 -7.43 -11.64 9.46
CA LEU A 173 -6.50 -12.73 9.11
C LEU A 173 -7.19 -14.09 8.96
N GLU A 174 -8.34 -14.33 9.61
CA GLU A 174 -9.11 -15.55 9.42
C GLU A 174 -9.55 -15.76 7.95
N GLU A 175 -9.73 -14.68 7.20
CA GLU A 175 -10.03 -14.78 5.76
C GLU A 175 -8.80 -15.22 4.97
N ALA A 176 -7.60 -14.73 5.31
CA ALA A 176 -6.37 -15.18 4.69
C ALA A 176 -6.03 -16.65 5.01
N GLU A 177 -6.42 -17.13 6.20
CA GLU A 177 -6.33 -18.55 6.57
C GLU A 177 -7.24 -19.40 5.68
N LYS A 178 -8.51 -19.01 5.52
CA LYS A 178 -9.44 -19.69 4.59
C LYS A 178 -8.94 -19.70 3.13
N ASP A 179 -8.33 -18.61 2.70
CA ASP A 179 -7.70 -18.47 1.39
C ASP A 179 -6.44 -19.35 1.23
N GLY A 180 -5.95 -19.97 2.30
CA GLY A 180 -4.72 -20.78 2.32
C GLY A 180 -3.42 -19.98 2.27
N THR A 181 -3.50 -18.64 2.35
CA THR A 181 -2.33 -17.76 2.22
C THR A 181 -1.39 -17.91 3.42
N LEU A 182 -1.92 -18.09 4.64
CA LEU A 182 -1.08 -18.24 5.85
C LEU A 182 -0.22 -19.49 5.81
N SER A 183 -0.69 -20.57 5.19
CA SER A 183 0.11 -21.81 5.04
C SER A 183 1.28 -21.64 4.08
N SER A 184 1.25 -20.63 3.21
CA SER A 184 2.30 -20.32 2.23
C SER A 184 3.40 -19.42 2.77
N VAL A 185 3.15 -18.73 3.89
CA VAL A 185 4.09 -17.76 4.51
C VAL A 185 4.56 -18.20 5.90
N GLY A 186 4.12 -19.37 6.38
CA GLY A 186 4.49 -19.97 7.67
C GLY A 186 5.77 -20.79 7.66
#